data_f86f73d6d4a443a1504d8caae044685c
#
_entry.id   f86f73d6d4a443a1504d8caae044685c
#
_cell.length_a   1.000
_cell.length_b   1.000
_cell.length_c   1.000
_cell.angle_alpha   90.00
_cell.angle_beta   90.00
_cell.angle_gamma   90.00
#
_symmetry.space_group_name_H-M   'P 1'
#
loop_
_entity.id
_entity.type
_entity.pdbx_description
1 polymer ?
#
loop_
_entity_poly.entity_id
_entity_poly.type
_entity_poly.pdbx_seq_one_letter_code
_entity_poly.pdbx_strand_id
1 'polypeptide(L)'
;MIVTIDKTIKLNDQDINREKRIIARLNLKKLPFLTNENNFCRRYLEMFQDLKPLFIYKPGDYAIKWCLSTAKKMKVFLIIFEANEFGKEIYKENISSKLPEYSYKTIAQIVDQGVEKGFFLKLNARATKKTDSKISNIRPSEQLVIEFIN
;
A
#
# COMPACT_ATOMS: atom_id res chain seq x y z
N MET A 1 -10.80 -15.75 -10.73
CA MET A 1 -10.22 -17.05 -11.16
C MET A 1 -10.61 -18.13 -10.17
N ILE A 2 -11.19 -19.20 -10.66
CA ILE A 2 -11.54 -20.34 -9.81
C ILE A 2 -10.28 -21.21 -9.68
N VAL A 3 -9.78 -21.31 -8.48
CA VAL A 3 -8.67 -22.19 -8.22
C VAL A 3 -9.22 -23.57 -7.85
N THR A 4 -9.03 -24.51 -8.73
CA THR A 4 -9.34 -25.91 -8.42
C THR A 4 -8.24 -26.48 -7.57
N ILE A 5 -8.61 -26.98 -6.41
CA ILE A 5 -7.70 -27.73 -5.58
C ILE A 5 -7.49 -29.07 -6.23
N ASP A 6 -6.24 -29.42 -6.39
CA ASP A 6 -5.91 -30.76 -6.82
C ASP A 6 -6.30 -31.74 -5.70
N LYS A 7 -7.41 -32.45 -5.92
CA LYS A 7 -7.94 -33.45 -4.99
C LYS A 7 -6.99 -34.64 -4.80
N THR A 8 -5.91 -34.72 -5.60
CA THR A 8 -4.92 -35.78 -5.49
C THR A 8 -3.89 -35.53 -4.40
N ILE A 9 -3.81 -34.31 -3.86
CA ILE A 9 -2.88 -33.98 -2.78
C ILE A 9 -3.46 -34.55 -1.48
N LYS A 10 -2.86 -35.65 -1.02
CA LYS A 10 -3.17 -36.18 0.31
C LYS A 10 -2.35 -35.44 1.34
N LEU A 11 -3.03 -34.79 2.26
CA LEU A 11 -2.39 -34.15 3.39
C LEU A 11 -1.87 -35.22 4.36
N ASN A 12 -0.64 -35.07 4.80
CA ASN A 12 -0.10 -35.89 5.88
C ASN A 12 -0.56 -35.33 7.24
N ASP A 13 -0.33 -36.11 8.31
CA ASP A 13 -0.73 -35.68 9.65
C ASP A 13 -0.10 -34.37 10.11
N GLN A 14 1.12 -34.09 9.66
CA GLN A 14 1.80 -32.82 9.97
C GLN A 14 1.08 -31.63 9.32
N ASP A 15 0.64 -31.78 8.10
CA ASP A 15 -0.10 -30.72 7.38
C ASP A 15 -1.46 -30.47 8.04
N ILE A 16 -2.16 -31.53 8.43
CA ILE A 16 -3.43 -31.42 9.14
C ILE A 16 -3.25 -30.68 10.47
N ASN A 17 -2.23 -31.03 11.24
CA ASN A 17 -1.95 -30.37 12.51
C ASN A 17 -1.55 -28.91 12.34
N ARG A 18 -0.77 -28.61 11.30
CA ARG A 18 -0.42 -27.24 10.94
C ARG A 18 -1.65 -26.40 10.63
N GLU A 19 -2.57 -26.96 9.87
CA GLU A 19 -3.82 -26.28 9.56
C GLU A 19 -4.68 -25.99 10.76
N LYS A 20 -4.83 -26.99 11.65
CA LYS A 20 -5.56 -26.79 12.90
C LYS A 20 -4.98 -25.65 13.71
N ARG A 21 -3.64 -25.50 13.74
CA ARG A 21 -2.98 -24.38 14.42
C ARG A 21 -3.28 -23.04 13.74
N ILE A 22 -3.27 -23.01 12.40
CA ILE A 22 -3.58 -21.78 11.64
C ILE A 22 -5.03 -21.38 11.87
N ILE A 23 -5.96 -22.32 11.77
CA ILE A 23 -7.39 -22.09 12.02
C ILE A 23 -7.61 -21.52 13.42
N ALA A 24 -6.97 -22.12 14.43
CA ALA A 24 -7.09 -21.67 15.80
C ALA A 24 -6.54 -20.24 16.00
N ARG A 25 -5.39 -19.94 15.42
CA ARG A 25 -4.78 -18.60 15.51
C ARG A 25 -5.60 -17.52 14.83
N LEU A 26 -6.20 -17.83 13.69
CA LEU A 26 -7.02 -16.89 12.93
C LEU A 26 -8.48 -16.86 13.39
N ASN A 27 -8.84 -17.68 14.38
CA ASN A 27 -10.20 -17.77 14.91
C ASN A 27 -11.25 -18.04 13.80
N LEU A 28 -10.92 -18.93 12.90
CA LEU A 28 -11.78 -19.27 11.77
C LEU A 28 -12.82 -20.32 12.19
N LYS A 29 -14.03 -20.19 11.66
CA LYS A 29 -15.18 -20.97 12.12
C LYS A 29 -15.48 -22.23 11.31
N LYS A 30 -14.85 -22.44 10.14
CA LYS A 30 -15.25 -23.51 9.23
C LYS A 30 -14.10 -24.25 8.60
N LEU A 31 -14.25 -25.57 8.53
CA LEU A 31 -13.55 -26.48 7.64
C LEU A 31 -14.46 -26.81 6.44
N PRO A 32 -13.95 -27.02 5.24
CA PRO A 32 -12.54 -27.11 4.90
C PRO A 32 -11.93 -25.73 4.63
N PHE A 33 -11.13 -25.31 5.53
CA PHE A 33 -10.40 -24.05 5.40
C PHE A 33 -9.39 -24.07 4.24
N LEU A 34 -8.83 -25.22 3.97
CA LEU A 34 -7.87 -25.45 2.89
C LEU A 34 -8.28 -24.86 1.55
N THR A 35 -9.56 -25.07 1.16
CA THR A 35 -10.05 -24.58 -0.12
C THR A 35 -10.01 -23.05 -0.18
N ASN A 36 -10.50 -22.45 0.90
CA ASN A 36 -10.54 -20.97 0.99
C ASN A 36 -9.17 -20.38 1.19
N GLU A 37 -8.32 -21.04 2.01
CA GLU A 37 -6.94 -20.61 2.22
C GLU A 37 -6.13 -20.65 0.93
N ASN A 38 -6.19 -21.76 0.20
CA ASN A 38 -5.46 -21.87 -1.06
C ASN A 38 -5.93 -20.83 -2.09
N ASN A 39 -7.23 -20.58 -2.19
CA ASN A 39 -7.77 -19.55 -3.05
C ASN A 39 -7.29 -18.16 -2.63
N PHE A 40 -7.31 -17.89 -1.34
CA PHE A 40 -6.84 -16.64 -0.77
C PHE A 40 -5.35 -16.44 -1.00
N CYS A 41 -4.53 -17.43 -0.65
CA CYS A 41 -3.09 -17.37 -0.84
C CYS A 41 -2.71 -17.20 -2.33
N ARG A 42 -3.39 -17.91 -3.23
CA ARG A 42 -3.14 -17.76 -4.68
C ARG A 42 -3.50 -16.38 -5.18
N ARG A 43 -4.62 -15.81 -4.76
CA ARG A 43 -4.98 -14.44 -5.11
C ARG A 43 -3.91 -13.45 -4.69
N TYR A 44 -3.43 -13.58 -3.46
CA TYR A 44 -2.38 -12.69 -2.98
C TYR A 44 -1.06 -12.91 -3.69
N LEU A 45 -0.69 -14.15 -3.99
CA LEU A 45 0.52 -14.46 -4.75
C LEU A 45 0.44 -13.88 -6.17
N GLU A 46 -0.68 -14.01 -6.84
CA GLU A 46 -0.89 -13.41 -8.16
C GLU A 46 -0.78 -11.89 -8.09
N MET A 47 -1.41 -11.29 -7.09
CA MET A 47 -1.33 -9.85 -6.86
C MET A 47 0.11 -9.40 -6.60
N PHE A 48 0.86 -10.13 -5.78
CA PHE A 48 2.27 -9.84 -5.53
C PHE A 48 3.12 -10.00 -6.80
N GLN A 49 2.84 -10.99 -7.62
CA GLN A 49 3.53 -11.15 -8.91
C GLN A 49 3.24 -10.00 -9.85
N ASP A 50 2.00 -9.51 -9.88
CA ASP A 50 1.62 -8.33 -10.67
C ASP A 50 2.30 -7.06 -10.16
N LEU A 51 2.54 -6.96 -8.85
CA LEU A 51 3.23 -5.83 -8.24
C LEU A 51 4.76 -5.94 -8.35
N LYS A 52 5.30 -7.14 -8.63
CA LYS A 52 6.74 -7.37 -8.70
C LYS A 52 7.48 -6.40 -9.61
N PRO A 53 6.96 -6.02 -10.80
CA PRO A 53 7.63 -5.04 -11.66
C PRO A 53 7.85 -3.68 -11.00
N LEU A 54 7.02 -3.29 -10.02
CA LEU A 54 7.20 -2.04 -9.28
C LEU A 54 8.46 -2.03 -8.42
N PHE A 55 8.98 -3.21 -8.08
CA PHE A 55 10.20 -3.34 -7.28
C PHE A 55 11.45 -3.55 -8.14
N ILE A 56 11.29 -3.56 -9.47
CA ILE A 56 12.40 -3.61 -10.42
C ILE A 56 12.66 -2.19 -10.88
N TYR A 57 13.69 -1.57 -10.32
CA TYR A 57 13.98 -0.16 -10.59
C TYR A 57 14.89 -0.02 -11.79
N LYS A 58 14.52 0.89 -12.68
CA LYS A 58 15.37 1.30 -13.80
C LYS A 58 16.37 2.37 -13.33
N PRO A 59 17.51 2.52 -14.00
CA PRO A 59 18.38 3.66 -13.73
C PRO A 59 17.58 4.97 -13.83
N GLY A 60 17.62 5.79 -12.78
CA GLY A 60 16.87 7.04 -12.72
C GLY A 60 15.52 6.97 -11.99
N ASP A 61 15.06 5.79 -11.57
CA ASP A 61 13.81 5.61 -10.82
C ASP A 61 13.98 5.96 -9.34
N TYR A 62 14.40 7.17 -9.03
CA TYR A 62 14.71 7.56 -7.66
C TYR A 62 13.47 7.80 -6.81
N ALA A 63 12.42 8.37 -7.38
CA ALA A 63 11.21 8.72 -6.65
C ALA A 63 10.43 7.48 -6.23
N ILE A 64 10.15 6.57 -7.16
CA ILE A 64 9.41 5.34 -6.86
C ILE A 64 10.21 4.42 -5.92
N LYS A 65 11.52 4.35 -6.10
CA LYS A 65 12.40 3.58 -5.22
C LYS A 65 12.33 4.08 -3.79
N TRP A 66 12.34 5.39 -3.61
CA TRP A 66 12.22 6.00 -2.29
C TRP A 66 10.86 5.70 -1.66
N CYS A 67 9.78 5.87 -2.42
CA CYS A 67 8.42 5.63 -1.95
C CYS A 67 8.20 4.17 -1.51
N LEU A 68 8.83 3.22 -2.17
CA LEU A 68 8.68 1.81 -1.88
C LEU A 68 9.76 1.26 -0.93
N SER A 69 10.64 2.11 -0.43
CA SER A 69 11.79 1.68 0.39
C SER A 69 11.42 1.21 1.79
N THR A 70 10.30 1.68 2.32
CA THR A 70 9.77 1.24 3.63
C THR A 70 8.27 1.08 3.56
N ALA A 71 7.71 0.27 4.47
CA ALA A 71 6.26 0.10 4.55
C ALA A 71 5.53 1.41 4.85
N LYS A 72 6.12 2.24 5.72
CA LYS A 72 5.56 3.56 6.06
C LYS A 72 5.44 4.46 4.84
N LYS A 73 6.53 4.57 4.07
CA LYS A 73 6.56 5.39 2.86
C LYS A 73 5.60 4.86 1.80
N MET A 74 5.54 3.55 1.62
CA MET A 74 4.63 2.92 0.68
C MET A 74 3.17 3.23 1.02
N LYS A 75 2.79 3.14 2.28
CA LYS A 75 1.43 3.45 2.73
C LYS A 75 1.07 4.92 2.48
N VAL A 76 1.96 5.83 2.78
CA VAL A 76 1.78 7.27 2.50
C VAL A 76 1.65 7.51 1.00
N PHE A 77 2.52 6.92 0.22
CA PHE A 77 2.51 7.00 -1.24
C PHE A 77 1.18 6.53 -1.84
N LEU A 78 0.67 5.38 -1.39
CA LEU A 78 -0.59 4.84 -1.89
C LEU A 78 -1.77 5.77 -1.60
N ILE A 79 -1.82 6.37 -0.43
CA ILE A 79 -2.88 7.32 -0.05
C ILE A 79 -2.82 8.57 -0.94
N ILE A 80 -1.63 9.09 -1.18
CA ILE A 80 -1.44 10.28 -2.04
C ILE A 80 -1.85 9.97 -3.48
N PHE A 81 -1.43 8.83 -4.01
CA PHE A 81 -1.77 8.42 -5.37
C PHE A 81 -3.27 8.18 -5.54
N GLU A 82 -3.89 7.51 -4.59
CA GLU A 82 -5.33 7.28 -4.62
C GLU A 82 -6.10 8.59 -4.64
N ALA A 83 -5.75 9.52 -3.78
CA ALA A 83 -6.38 10.84 -3.74
C ALA A 83 -6.22 11.58 -5.06
N ASN A 84 -5.02 11.53 -5.65
CA ASN A 84 -4.74 12.16 -6.93
C ASN A 84 -5.55 11.54 -8.06
N GLU A 85 -5.67 10.22 -8.09
CA GLU A 85 -6.45 9.48 -9.10
C GLU A 85 -7.93 9.86 -9.06
N PHE A 86 -8.49 10.02 -7.87
CA PHE A 86 -9.89 10.40 -7.69
C PHE A 86 -10.12 11.91 -7.67
N GLY A 87 -9.12 12.71 -7.96
CA GLY A 87 -9.24 14.18 -7.98
C GLY A 87 -9.54 14.79 -6.63
N LYS A 88 -9.20 14.12 -5.54
CA LYS A 88 -9.45 14.60 -4.18
C LYS A 88 -8.22 15.30 -3.63
N GLU A 89 -8.46 16.39 -2.90
CA GLU A 89 -7.40 17.03 -2.13
C GLU A 89 -7.06 16.17 -0.92
N ILE A 90 -5.79 16.08 -0.57
CA ILE A 90 -5.36 15.38 0.62
C ILE A 90 -4.27 16.15 1.35
N TYR A 91 -4.36 16.16 2.68
CA TYR A 91 -3.49 16.91 3.57
C TYR A 91 -2.79 15.96 4.54
N LYS A 92 -1.73 16.43 5.19
CA LYS A 92 -1.00 15.63 6.19
C LYS A 92 -1.91 15.03 7.24
N GLU A 93 -2.89 15.81 7.71
CA GLU A 93 -3.85 15.38 8.72
C GLU A 93 -4.72 14.22 8.24
N ASN A 94 -5.16 14.28 6.98
CA ASN A 94 -5.96 13.21 6.38
C ASN A 94 -5.14 11.94 6.23
N ILE A 95 -3.88 12.06 5.78
CA ILE A 95 -2.98 10.92 5.64
C ILE A 95 -2.76 10.28 7.01
N SER A 96 -2.47 11.08 8.02
CA SER A 96 -2.26 10.62 9.39
C SER A 96 -3.50 9.90 9.94
N SER A 97 -4.69 10.44 9.69
CA SER A 97 -5.95 9.82 10.13
C SER A 97 -6.19 8.45 9.52
N LYS A 98 -5.72 8.23 8.28
CA LYS A 98 -5.82 6.94 7.59
C LYS A 98 -4.77 5.93 8.03
N LEU A 99 -3.75 6.36 8.74
CA LEU A 99 -2.65 5.53 9.23
C LEU A 99 -2.48 5.67 10.74
N PRO A 100 -3.49 5.24 11.53
CA PRO A 100 -3.47 5.43 12.97
C PRO A 100 -2.36 4.68 13.69
N GLU A 101 -1.75 3.68 13.06
CA GLU A 101 -0.60 2.94 13.59
C GLU A 101 0.68 3.77 13.68
N TYR A 102 0.73 4.92 13.02
CA TYR A 102 1.88 5.84 13.05
C TYR A 102 1.49 7.18 13.68
N SER A 103 2.45 7.81 14.35
CA SER A 103 2.24 9.15 14.88
C SER A 103 2.14 10.19 13.74
N TYR A 104 1.43 11.27 14.01
CA TYR A 104 1.37 12.40 13.07
C TYR A 104 2.78 12.90 12.69
N LYS A 105 3.68 12.98 13.67
CA LYS A 105 5.05 13.40 13.43
C LYS A 105 5.76 12.52 12.40
N THR A 106 5.59 11.21 12.50
CA THR A 106 6.17 10.25 11.53
C THR A 106 5.63 10.50 10.13
N ILE A 107 4.32 10.62 9.99
CA ILE A 107 3.67 10.88 8.70
C ILE A 107 4.11 12.23 8.13
N ALA A 108 4.10 13.27 8.94
CA ALA A 108 4.52 14.60 8.52
C ALA A 108 5.97 14.61 8.04
N GLN A 109 6.87 13.90 8.71
CA GLN A 109 8.26 13.78 8.30
C GLN A 109 8.40 13.12 6.93
N ILE A 110 7.65 12.06 6.66
CA ILE A 110 7.68 11.37 5.36
C ILE A 110 7.19 12.31 4.26
N VAL A 111 6.08 12.99 4.47
CA VAL A 111 5.54 13.96 3.50
C VAL A 111 6.53 15.09 3.25
N ASP A 112 7.08 15.66 4.31
CA ASP A 112 8.04 16.77 4.19
C ASP A 112 9.32 16.35 3.49
N GLN A 113 9.84 15.16 3.77
CA GLN A 113 11.00 14.61 3.07
C GLN A 113 10.70 14.40 1.58
N GLY A 114 9.53 13.86 1.26
CA GLY A 114 9.12 13.68 -0.13
C GLY A 114 8.98 14.99 -0.88
N VAL A 115 8.46 16.02 -0.23
CA VAL A 115 8.36 17.37 -0.80
C VAL A 115 9.75 17.98 -1.01
N GLU A 116 10.63 17.86 -0.03
CA GLU A 116 12.00 18.35 -0.11
C GLU A 116 12.78 17.70 -1.26
N LYS A 117 12.57 16.42 -1.46
CA LYS A 117 13.19 15.66 -2.56
C LYS A 117 12.54 15.93 -3.93
N GLY A 118 11.42 16.62 -3.96
CA GLY A 118 10.69 16.89 -5.20
C GLY A 118 9.82 15.73 -5.67
N PHE A 119 9.59 14.72 -4.84
CA PHE A 119 8.77 13.55 -5.18
C PHE A 119 7.28 13.80 -4.93
N PHE A 120 6.95 14.64 -3.95
CA PHE A 120 5.62 15.12 -3.70
C PHE A 120 5.56 16.63 -3.92
N LEU A 121 4.42 17.10 -4.37
CA LEU A 121 4.15 18.53 -4.53
C LEU A 121 3.24 18.99 -3.41
N LYS A 122 3.52 20.16 -2.90
CA LYS A 122 2.73 20.83 -1.88
C LYS A 122 2.05 22.02 -2.53
N LEU A 123 0.79 21.83 -2.92
CA LEU A 123 0.00 22.89 -3.54
C LEU A 123 -0.84 23.58 -2.49
N ASN A 124 -0.82 24.90 -2.48
CA ASN A 124 -1.71 25.65 -1.62
C ASN A 124 -3.15 25.26 -1.95
N ALA A 125 -3.91 24.86 -0.93
CA ALA A 125 -5.34 24.70 -1.07
C ALA A 125 -5.90 25.98 -1.72
N ARG A 126 -6.89 25.85 -2.60
CA ARG A 126 -7.61 27.02 -3.12
C ARG A 126 -8.14 27.81 -1.95
N ALA A 127 -7.31 28.69 -1.43
CA ALA A 127 -7.66 29.51 -0.30
C ALA A 127 -8.67 30.53 -0.74
N THR A 128 -9.92 30.25 -0.48
CA THR A 128 -10.96 31.27 -0.49
C THR A 128 -10.81 32.20 0.71
N LYS A 129 -9.94 31.84 1.68
CA LYS A 129 -9.68 32.62 2.88
C LYS A 129 -8.19 32.67 3.20
N LYS A 130 -7.67 33.83 3.48
CA LYS A 130 -6.26 34.09 3.86
C LYS A 130 -5.77 33.29 5.07
N THR A 131 -6.69 32.71 5.84
CA THR A 131 -6.38 31.91 7.05
C THR A 131 -5.94 30.49 6.73
N ASP A 132 -6.16 30.00 5.50
CA ASP A 132 -5.87 28.61 5.09
C ASP A 132 -4.51 28.46 4.42
N SER A 133 -3.64 29.47 4.52
CA SER A 133 -2.30 29.46 3.91
C SER A 133 -1.39 28.35 4.45
N LYS A 134 -1.74 27.70 5.57
CA LYS A 134 -0.99 26.59 6.16
C LYS A 134 -1.46 25.22 5.68
N ILE A 135 -2.62 25.15 5.04
CA ILE A 135 -3.17 23.88 4.55
C ILE A 135 -2.73 23.68 3.13
N SER A 136 -1.97 22.64 2.89
CA SER A 136 -1.42 22.34 1.57
C SER A 136 -1.88 20.98 1.10
N ASN A 137 -2.44 20.95 -0.10
CA ASN A 137 -2.77 19.73 -0.80
C ASN A 137 -1.50 19.03 -1.25
N ILE A 138 -1.37 17.75 -0.93
CA ILE A 138 -0.21 16.94 -1.30
C ILE A 138 -0.54 16.15 -2.56
N ARG A 139 0.33 16.23 -3.55
CA ARG A 139 0.19 15.49 -4.82
C ARG A 139 1.50 14.83 -5.20
N PRO A 140 1.45 13.75 -5.99
CA PRO A 140 2.68 13.19 -6.55
C PRO A 140 3.26 14.15 -7.57
N SER A 141 4.59 14.21 -7.65
CA SER A 141 5.27 14.96 -8.69
C SER A 141 5.08 14.28 -10.05
N GLU A 142 5.26 15.03 -11.13
CA GLU A 142 5.23 14.48 -12.48
C GLU A 142 6.23 13.34 -12.63
N GLN A 143 7.44 13.51 -12.12
CA GLN A 143 8.47 12.47 -12.13
C GLN A 143 7.99 11.19 -11.47
N LEU A 144 7.39 11.29 -10.28
CA LEU A 144 6.89 10.12 -9.55
C LEU A 144 5.79 9.41 -10.33
N VAL A 145 4.87 10.15 -10.95
CA VAL A 145 3.82 9.56 -11.79
C VAL A 145 4.43 8.81 -12.97
N ILE A 146 5.39 9.41 -13.65
CA ILE A 146 6.06 8.80 -14.81
C ILE A 146 6.77 7.51 -14.40
N GLU A 147 7.51 7.53 -13.29
CA GLU A 147 8.22 6.35 -12.79
C GLU A 147 7.26 5.23 -12.37
N PHE A 148 6.11 5.59 -11.81
CA PHE A 148 5.10 4.62 -11.41
C PHE A 148 4.43 3.94 -12.61
N ILE A 149 4.15 4.68 -13.68
CA ILE A 149 3.49 4.14 -14.88
C ILE A 149 4.44 3.28 -15.72
N ASN A 150 5.71 3.63 -15.76
CA ASN A 150 6.70 2.85 -16.47
C ASN A 150 7.10 1.60 -15.70
#